data_18eb2594eeb90aff9b50986c8aa81789
#
_entry.id   18eb2594eeb90aff9b50986c8aa81789
#
_cell.length_a   1.000
_cell.length_b   1.000
_cell.length_c   1.000
_cell.angle_alpha   90.00
_cell.angle_beta   90.00
_cell.angle_gamma   90.00
#
_symmetry.space_group_name_H-M   'P 1'
#
loop_
_entity.id
_entity.type
_entity.pdbx_description
1 polymer ?
#
loop_
_entity_poly.entity_id
_entity_poly.type
_entity_poly.pdbx_seq_one_letter_code
_entity_poly.pdbx_strand_id
1 'polypeptide(L)'
;MRKLFLATALLGFLVSALPLGAQSVIPLSEDTDGRYTMDATVNGVGVKTYYAAENWYASMSSTTYLFLYQNGYIAPADVNGMTTVKMPNGTTTKAASFVIRNLRLGKVIVQNLPAFVITKQNVPLVVGNAAFDCFGTVSVEDGRLIIDDRFEDEIAAAANTPDAPAPETLAVDRAAQLEQEVLDHLAAKRYAEAAEGFAALQEMGVLTMYSEYQYAMVLNILRRNDDCIALTEPWLAENEGKSLTLDYWMLDALGDCYARKGDKAQAIHYYEAAVAAYCQIFNTTEKAIRKTQFKDETLGYTLYDLAMQYAATDMGKTRYYCTLAAKSGNAAAIAFCKKSGYGY
;
A
#
# COMPACT_ATOMS: atom_id res chain seq x y z
N MET A 1 -65.94 60.05 7.66
CA MET A 1 -65.63 58.63 7.55
C MET A 1 -64.43 58.48 6.66
N ARG A 2 -63.23 58.40 7.23
CA ARG A 2 -61.99 58.11 6.45
C ARG A 2 -61.35 56.88 7.08
N LYS A 3 -61.28 55.82 6.26
CA LYS A 3 -60.62 54.57 6.64
C LYS A 3 -59.11 54.74 6.45
N LEU A 4 -58.39 54.58 7.56
CA LEU A 4 -56.93 54.54 7.57
C LEU A 4 -56.49 53.11 7.22
N PHE A 5 -55.79 52.93 6.10
CA PHE A 5 -55.10 51.67 5.76
C PHE A 5 -53.71 51.66 6.39
N LEU A 6 -53.49 50.74 7.35
CA LEU A 6 -52.19 50.44 7.91
C LEU A 6 -51.50 49.47 6.97
N ALA A 7 -50.46 49.92 6.30
CA ALA A 7 -49.57 49.04 5.52
C ALA A 7 -48.46 48.53 6.45
N THR A 8 -48.56 47.26 6.86
CA THR A 8 -47.50 46.55 7.61
C THR A 8 -46.45 46.10 6.60
N ALA A 9 -45.30 46.78 6.61
CA ALA A 9 -44.11 46.34 5.85
C ALA A 9 -43.50 45.11 6.54
N LEU A 10 -43.63 43.95 5.89
CA LEU A 10 -42.94 42.72 6.28
C LEU A 10 -41.50 42.85 5.79
N LEU A 11 -40.58 43.19 6.70
CA LEU A 11 -39.14 43.08 6.41
C LEU A 11 -38.78 41.59 6.40
N GLY A 12 -38.71 41.03 5.21
CA GLY A 12 -38.13 39.71 5.04
C GLY A 12 -36.61 39.75 5.28
N PHE A 13 -36.19 39.19 6.40
CA PHE A 13 -34.79 38.85 6.59
C PHE A 13 -34.45 37.76 5.57
N LEU A 14 -33.79 38.12 4.48
CA LEU A 14 -33.00 37.19 3.69
C LEU A 14 -31.79 36.82 4.53
N VAL A 15 -31.89 35.74 5.28
CA VAL A 15 -30.72 35.04 5.75
C VAL A 15 -30.10 34.40 4.49
N SER A 16 -29.12 35.09 3.92
CA SER A 16 -28.20 34.47 2.95
C SER A 16 -27.54 33.34 3.72
N ALA A 17 -27.97 32.10 3.46
CA ALA A 17 -27.20 30.92 3.84
C ALA A 17 -25.85 31.03 3.13
N LEU A 18 -24.82 31.42 3.86
CA LEU A 18 -23.45 31.20 3.41
C LEU A 18 -23.32 29.69 3.13
N PRO A 19 -22.69 29.28 2.02
CA PRO A 19 -22.40 27.90 1.82
C PRO A 19 -21.56 27.45 3.02
N LEU A 20 -22.11 26.52 3.81
CA LEU A 20 -21.30 25.80 4.78
C LEU A 20 -20.24 25.09 3.96
N GLY A 21 -18.98 25.39 4.20
CA GLY A 21 -17.86 24.64 3.64
C GLY A 21 -18.08 23.14 3.81
N ALA A 22 -17.66 22.34 2.87
CA ALA A 22 -17.85 20.91 2.95
C ALA A 22 -17.09 20.38 4.17
N GLN A 23 -17.82 19.83 5.11
CA GLN A 23 -17.28 19.22 6.31
C GLN A 23 -17.38 17.71 6.21
N SER A 24 -16.25 17.03 6.37
CA SER A 24 -16.25 15.59 6.55
C SER A 24 -16.38 15.24 8.03
N VAL A 25 -17.42 14.50 8.36
CA VAL A 25 -17.75 14.11 9.74
C VAL A 25 -17.55 12.62 9.91
N ILE A 26 -16.65 12.23 10.82
CA ILE A 26 -16.35 10.84 11.17
C ILE A 26 -16.88 10.58 12.59
N PRO A 27 -17.81 9.63 12.78
CA PRO A 27 -18.30 9.29 14.11
C PRO A 27 -17.19 8.67 14.95
N LEU A 28 -17.05 9.13 16.19
CA LEU A 28 -16.16 8.54 17.19
C LEU A 28 -17.00 7.76 18.21
N SER A 29 -16.44 6.65 18.68
CA SER A 29 -16.95 5.90 19.82
C SER A 29 -15.90 5.90 20.92
N GLU A 30 -16.30 5.90 22.17
CA GLU A 30 -15.38 5.74 23.29
C GLU A 30 -15.23 4.24 23.62
N ASP A 31 -14.00 3.79 23.87
CA ASP A 31 -13.77 2.46 24.44
C ASP A 31 -13.92 2.49 25.98
N THR A 32 -13.71 1.34 26.61
CA THR A 32 -13.82 1.19 28.07
C THR A 32 -12.82 2.05 28.87
N ASP A 33 -11.76 2.52 28.22
CA ASP A 33 -10.73 3.35 28.82
C ASP A 33 -10.93 4.84 28.50
N GLY A 34 -12.07 5.22 27.86
CA GLY A 34 -12.39 6.58 27.47
C GLY A 34 -11.60 7.10 26.27
N ARG A 35 -11.03 6.21 25.46
CA ARG A 35 -10.28 6.60 24.25
C ARG A 35 -11.20 6.63 23.05
N TYR A 36 -11.06 7.63 22.21
CA TYR A 36 -11.81 7.72 20.96
C TYR A 36 -11.37 6.66 19.97
N THR A 37 -12.34 5.97 19.41
CA THR A 37 -12.14 4.94 18.36
C THR A 37 -13.02 5.21 17.15
N MET A 38 -12.56 4.81 15.99
CA MET A 38 -13.29 4.89 14.73
C MET A 38 -12.99 3.67 13.85
N ASP A 39 -13.93 3.34 12.98
CA ASP A 39 -13.71 2.30 11.99
C ASP A 39 -12.94 2.87 10.81
N ALA A 40 -11.87 2.19 10.47
CA ALA A 40 -11.03 2.54 9.33
C ALA A 40 -10.66 1.31 8.51
N THR A 41 -10.27 1.52 7.27
CA THR A 41 -9.57 0.50 6.50
C THR A 41 -8.16 0.97 6.19
N VAL A 42 -7.19 0.07 6.36
CA VAL A 42 -5.78 0.26 5.99
C VAL A 42 -5.53 -0.58 4.76
N ASN A 43 -5.30 0.06 3.62
CA ASN A 43 -5.09 -0.63 2.34
C ASN A 43 -6.18 -1.67 2.04
N GLY A 44 -7.46 -1.32 2.31
CA GLY A 44 -8.63 -2.17 2.10
C GLY A 44 -9.00 -3.13 3.25
N VAL A 45 -8.21 -3.20 4.33
CA VAL A 45 -8.48 -4.08 5.48
C VAL A 45 -9.01 -3.29 6.67
N GLY A 46 -10.14 -3.73 7.26
CA GLY A 46 -10.69 -3.15 8.46
C GLY A 46 -9.72 -3.21 9.64
N VAL A 47 -9.37 -2.06 10.20
CA VAL A 47 -8.49 -1.93 11.35
C VAL A 47 -9.13 -0.99 12.35
N LYS A 48 -9.37 -1.47 13.57
CA LYS A 48 -9.83 -0.60 14.66
C LYS A 48 -8.80 0.49 14.89
N THR A 49 -9.21 1.73 14.72
CA THR A 49 -8.32 2.89 14.75
C THR A 49 -8.67 3.76 15.94
N TYR A 50 -7.66 4.22 16.64
CA TYR A 50 -7.75 5.12 17.77
C TYR A 50 -7.35 6.52 17.34
N TYR A 51 -8.11 7.51 17.79
CA TYR A 51 -7.77 8.91 17.55
C TYR A 51 -7.10 9.50 18.79
N ALA A 52 -5.96 10.14 18.59
CA ALA A 52 -5.23 10.88 19.63
C ALA A 52 -4.68 12.17 19.02
N ALA A 53 -5.32 13.29 19.31
CA ALA A 53 -5.05 14.59 18.69
C ALA A 53 -3.58 15.03 18.76
N GLU A 54 -2.89 14.69 19.85
CA GLU A 54 -1.50 15.05 20.13
C GLU A 54 -0.48 14.21 19.35
N ASN A 55 -0.89 13.16 18.65
CA ASN A 55 0.02 12.35 17.85
C ASN A 55 0.42 13.09 16.56
N TRP A 56 1.73 13.22 16.38
CA TRP A 56 2.34 13.87 15.22
C TRP A 56 2.53 12.92 14.02
N TYR A 57 2.15 11.65 14.17
CA TYR A 57 2.30 10.61 13.16
C TYR A 57 1.28 9.49 13.40
N ALA A 58 1.02 8.70 12.37
CA ALA A 58 0.31 7.45 12.55
C ALA A 58 1.23 6.40 13.18
N SER A 59 0.70 5.63 14.14
CA SER A 59 1.46 4.55 14.77
C SER A 59 0.65 3.26 14.82
N MET A 60 1.31 2.14 14.55
CA MET A 60 0.70 0.81 14.47
C MET A 60 1.38 -0.16 15.44
N SER A 61 0.59 -1.04 16.06
CA SER A 61 1.16 -2.10 16.87
C SER A 61 1.95 -3.11 16.01
N SER A 62 2.97 -3.74 16.57
CA SER A 62 3.73 -4.77 15.87
C SER A 62 2.85 -5.92 15.38
N THR A 63 1.85 -6.32 16.15
CA THR A 63 0.93 -7.41 15.78
C THR A 63 0.11 -7.05 14.56
N THR A 64 -0.46 -5.84 14.53
CA THR A 64 -1.25 -5.36 13.38
C THR A 64 -0.37 -5.18 12.15
N TYR A 65 0.81 -4.58 12.32
CA TYR A 65 1.76 -4.42 11.23
C TYR A 65 2.16 -5.77 10.62
N LEU A 66 2.57 -6.74 11.45
CA LEU A 66 2.96 -8.07 10.97
C LEU A 66 1.82 -8.78 10.25
N PHE A 67 0.60 -8.67 10.78
CA PHE A 67 -0.57 -9.23 10.10
C PHE A 67 -0.77 -8.62 8.71
N LEU A 68 -0.76 -7.28 8.61
CA LEU A 68 -0.95 -6.59 7.34
C LEU A 68 0.21 -6.86 6.35
N TYR A 69 1.43 -6.89 6.85
CA TYR A 69 2.63 -7.16 6.06
C TYR A 69 2.64 -8.61 5.53
N GLN A 70 2.40 -9.61 6.39
CA GLN A 70 2.39 -11.02 6.00
C GLN A 70 1.27 -11.37 5.02
N ASN A 71 0.17 -10.62 5.04
CA ASN A 71 -0.94 -10.81 4.11
C ASN A 71 -0.87 -9.88 2.88
N GLY A 72 0.23 -9.15 2.69
CA GLY A 72 0.47 -8.33 1.50
C GLY A 72 -0.28 -6.99 1.45
N TYR A 73 -0.95 -6.60 2.55
CA TYR A 73 -1.63 -5.30 2.63
C TYR A 73 -0.66 -4.13 2.88
N ILE A 74 0.47 -4.39 3.52
CA ILE A 74 1.63 -3.52 3.54
C ILE A 74 2.70 -4.24 2.73
N ALA A 75 3.10 -3.65 1.61
CA ALA A 75 4.13 -4.24 0.78
C ALA A 75 5.53 -3.93 1.33
N PRO A 76 6.53 -4.74 1.00
CA PRO A 76 7.92 -4.41 1.31
C PRO A 76 8.36 -3.02 0.83
N ALA A 77 7.83 -2.56 -0.32
CA ALA A 77 8.07 -1.23 -0.86
C ALA A 77 7.55 -0.09 0.03
N ASP A 78 6.53 -0.36 0.84
CA ASP A 78 6.01 0.63 1.78
C ASP A 78 6.91 0.82 2.99
N VAL A 79 7.93 -0.03 3.18
CA VAL A 79 8.80 -0.04 4.36
C VAL A 79 10.05 0.79 4.13
N ASN A 80 10.18 1.88 4.88
CA ASN A 80 11.32 2.82 4.76
C ASN A 80 12.52 2.47 5.67
N GLY A 81 12.44 1.36 6.44
CA GLY A 81 13.49 0.93 7.36
C GLY A 81 13.34 1.46 8.79
N MET A 82 14.42 1.42 9.55
CA MET A 82 14.43 1.81 10.98
C MET A 82 14.78 3.29 11.14
N THR A 83 14.02 3.99 11.95
CA THR A 83 14.25 5.40 12.29
C THR A 83 14.11 5.64 13.80
N THR A 84 14.49 6.81 14.25
CA THR A 84 14.27 7.24 15.63
C THR A 84 13.07 8.17 15.70
N VAL A 85 12.06 7.77 16.46
CA VAL A 85 10.81 8.51 16.63
C VAL A 85 10.76 9.12 18.01
N LYS A 86 10.38 10.40 18.10
CA LYS A 86 10.10 11.08 19.37
C LYS A 86 8.66 10.82 19.77
N MET A 87 8.48 10.21 20.91
CA MET A 87 7.16 9.90 21.47
C MET A 87 6.50 11.16 22.07
N PRO A 88 5.15 11.21 22.21
CA PRO A 88 4.46 12.33 22.82
C PRO A 88 4.95 12.67 24.24
N ASN A 89 5.41 11.67 24.99
CA ASN A 89 5.99 11.86 26.34
C ASN A 89 7.43 12.41 26.33
N GLY A 90 7.95 12.80 25.14
CA GLY A 90 9.29 13.36 24.97
C GLY A 90 10.43 12.34 24.86
N THR A 91 10.18 11.06 25.12
CA THR A 91 11.19 10.00 24.95
C THR A 91 11.40 9.68 23.48
N THR A 92 12.53 9.05 23.15
CA THR A 92 12.80 8.57 21.79
C THR A 92 12.83 7.05 21.76
N THR A 93 12.35 6.46 20.67
CA THR A 93 12.40 5.02 20.43
C THR A 93 12.81 4.73 19.00
N LYS A 94 13.43 3.57 18.77
CA LYS A 94 13.63 3.07 17.40
C LYS A 94 12.35 2.39 16.94
N ALA A 95 11.90 2.72 15.74
CA ALA A 95 10.70 2.19 15.13
C ALA A 95 10.93 1.91 13.64
N ALA A 96 10.31 0.86 13.13
CA ALA A 96 10.22 0.68 11.69
C ALA A 96 9.27 1.75 11.12
N SER A 97 9.70 2.45 10.08
CA SER A 97 8.91 3.43 9.34
C SER A 97 8.34 2.77 8.09
N PHE A 98 7.10 3.05 7.80
CA PHE A 98 6.41 2.57 6.60
C PHE A 98 5.34 3.57 6.16
N VAL A 99 4.74 3.33 4.99
CA VAL A 99 3.67 4.16 4.43
C VAL A 99 2.37 3.35 4.42
N ILE A 100 1.31 3.92 4.95
CA ILE A 100 -0.06 3.46 4.70
C ILE A 100 -0.52 4.15 3.42
N ARG A 101 -0.67 3.38 2.33
CA ARG A 101 -1.04 3.95 1.02
C ARG A 101 -2.43 4.55 1.03
N ASN A 102 -3.39 3.85 1.62
CA ASN A 102 -4.77 4.29 1.73
C ASN A 102 -5.27 4.03 3.15
N LEU A 103 -5.49 5.08 3.90
CA LEU A 103 -6.26 5.05 5.14
C LEU A 103 -7.64 5.65 4.86
N ARG A 104 -8.68 4.81 4.87
CA ARG A 104 -10.06 5.25 4.65
C ARG A 104 -10.79 5.35 5.97
N LEU A 105 -11.44 6.47 6.19
CA LEU A 105 -12.24 6.81 7.37
C LEU A 105 -13.61 7.30 6.88
N GLY A 106 -14.54 6.38 6.66
CA GLY A 106 -15.82 6.72 6.01
C GLY A 106 -15.59 7.21 4.57
N LYS A 107 -15.89 8.49 4.30
CA LYS A 107 -15.68 9.13 2.99
C LYS A 107 -14.27 9.72 2.84
N VAL A 108 -13.58 9.97 3.94
CA VAL A 108 -12.22 10.55 3.92
C VAL A 108 -11.20 9.48 3.57
N ILE A 109 -10.32 9.77 2.63
CA ILE A 109 -9.21 8.90 2.22
C ILE A 109 -7.91 9.69 2.38
N VAL A 110 -7.06 9.24 3.32
CA VAL A 110 -5.71 9.76 3.49
C VAL A 110 -4.76 8.88 2.70
N GLN A 111 -4.09 9.46 1.72
CA GLN A 111 -3.14 8.74 0.88
C GLN A 111 -1.71 8.92 1.38
N ASN A 112 -0.91 7.85 1.22
CA ASN A 112 0.53 7.85 1.50
C ASN A 112 0.89 8.36 2.92
N LEU A 113 0.10 7.97 3.92
CA LEU A 113 0.27 8.39 5.30
C LEU A 113 1.54 7.75 5.91
N PRO A 114 2.55 8.53 6.32
CA PRO A 114 3.70 7.99 7.05
C PRO A 114 3.27 7.41 8.39
N ALA A 115 3.77 6.21 8.69
CA ALA A 115 3.44 5.50 9.91
C ALA A 115 4.66 4.80 10.52
N PHE A 116 4.56 4.48 11.81
CA PHE A 116 5.63 3.83 12.57
C PHE A 116 5.13 2.61 13.33
N VAL A 117 5.93 1.56 13.37
CA VAL A 117 5.65 0.38 14.19
C VAL A 117 6.15 0.62 15.60
N ILE A 118 5.24 0.73 16.56
CA ILE A 118 5.58 0.93 17.97
C ILE A 118 5.41 -0.39 18.74
N THR A 119 6.52 -0.99 19.12
CA THR A 119 6.57 -2.35 19.69
C THR A 119 5.76 -2.53 20.98
N LYS A 120 5.62 -1.46 21.78
CA LYS A 120 4.87 -1.49 23.04
C LYS A 120 3.43 -0.95 22.92
N GLN A 121 2.98 -0.66 21.71
CA GLN A 121 1.62 -0.20 21.47
C GLN A 121 0.65 -1.36 21.61
N ASN A 122 -0.36 -1.20 22.47
CA ASN A 122 -1.37 -2.23 22.76
C ASN A 122 -2.66 -2.07 21.94
N VAL A 123 -2.74 -1.04 21.08
CA VAL A 123 -3.88 -0.79 20.20
C VAL A 123 -3.46 -0.90 18.74
N PRO A 124 -4.34 -1.36 17.84
CA PRO A 124 -3.96 -1.69 16.46
C PRO A 124 -3.35 -0.53 15.69
N LEU A 125 -4.04 0.60 15.60
CA LEU A 125 -3.63 1.80 14.89
C LEU A 125 -4.02 3.04 15.69
N VAL A 126 -3.13 4.02 15.75
CA VAL A 126 -3.41 5.35 16.32
C VAL A 126 -3.12 6.39 15.24
N VAL A 127 -4.04 7.31 15.04
CA VAL A 127 -3.88 8.48 14.17
C VAL A 127 -4.15 9.75 14.95
N GLY A 128 -3.43 10.82 14.63
CA GLY A 128 -3.63 12.14 15.20
C GLY A 128 -3.96 13.19 14.15
N ASN A 129 -4.02 14.45 14.55
CA ASN A 129 -4.34 15.58 13.66
C ASN A 129 -3.42 15.63 12.42
N ALA A 130 -2.14 15.32 12.58
CA ALA A 130 -1.19 15.34 11.48
C ALA A 130 -1.54 14.38 10.32
N ALA A 131 -2.36 13.36 10.56
CA ALA A 131 -2.86 12.50 9.50
C ALA A 131 -3.84 13.24 8.56
N PHE A 132 -4.39 14.35 9.00
CA PHE A 132 -5.43 15.12 8.31
C PHE A 132 -4.96 16.51 7.86
N ASP A 133 -3.69 16.86 8.08
CA ASP A 133 -3.15 18.19 7.77
C ASP A 133 -3.36 18.60 6.30
N CYS A 134 -3.44 17.62 5.40
CA CYS A 134 -3.71 17.87 3.99
C CYS A 134 -5.16 18.29 3.69
N PHE A 135 -6.12 18.03 4.59
CA PHE A 135 -7.53 18.36 4.38
C PHE A 135 -7.94 19.69 5.02
N GLY A 136 -7.24 20.15 6.04
CA GLY A 136 -7.54 21.42 6.71
C GLY A 136 -7.57 21.33 8.23
N THR A 137 -8.51 22.03 8.86
CA THR A 137 -8.62 22.08 10.33
C THR A 137 -9.39 20.87 10.85
N VAL A 138 -8.88 20.28 11.93
CA VAL A 138 -9.49 19.11 12.57
C VAL A 138 -9.97 19.50 13.97
N SER A 139 -11.22 19.20 14.28
CA SER A 139 -11.79 19.37 15.63
C SER A 139 -12.56 18.12 16.07
N VAL A 140 -12.74 17.97 17.37
CA VAL A 140 -13.61 16.93 17.94
C VAL A 140 -14.75 17.61 18.68
N GLU A 141 -15.97 17.37 18.22
CA GLU A 141 -17.19 17.95 18.78
C GLU A 141 -18.26 16.88 18.91
N ASP A 142 -18.88 16.78 20.05
CA ASP A 142 -20.00 15.86 20.32
C ASP A 142 -19.73 14.40 19.91
N GLY A 143 -18.52 13.89 20.16
CA GLY A 143 -18.14 12.52 19.78
C GLY A 143 -17.97 12.33 18.27
N ARG A 144 -17.63 13.37 17.53
CA ARG A 144 -17.38 13.35 16.11
C ARG A 144 -16.05 14.03 15.80
N LEU A 145 -15.29 13.45 14.91
CA LEU A 145 -14.13 14.11 14.29
C LEU A 145 -14.64 14.90 13.09
N ILE A 146 -14.47 16.19 13.14
CA ILE A 146 -14.86 17.13 12.08
C ILE A 146 -13.59 17.56 11.35
N ILE A 147 -13.58 17.37 10.06
CA ILE A 147 -12.48 17.79 9.17
C ILE A 147 -13.06 18.85 8.25
N ASP A 148 -12.58 20.08 8.37
CA ASP A 148 -12.94 21.16 7.45
C ASP A 148 -12.13 20.99 6.16
N ASP A 149 -12.81 20.57 5.10
CA ASP A 149 -12.21 20.37 3.80
C ASP A 149 -12.11 21.70 3.04
N ARG A 150 -10.93 22.31 3.05
CA ARG A 150 -10.69 23.57 2.35
C ARG A 150 -10.65 23.40 0.82
N PHE A 151 -10.42 22.19 0.33
CA PHE A 151 -10.30 21.93 -1.11
C PHE A 151 -11.64 21.86 -1.81
N GLU A 152 -12.71 21.39 -1.15
CA GLU A 152 -14.05 21.44 -1.77
C GLU A 152 -14.54 22.88 -1.96
N ASP A 153 -14.18 23.82 -1.08
CA ASP A 153 -14.51 25.23 -1.25
C ASP A 153 -13.77 25.88 -2.43
N GLU A 154 -12.51 25.51 -2.68
CA GLU A 154 -11.75 25.98 -3.84
C GLU A 154 -12.27 25.34 -5.14
N ILE A 155 -12.65 24.05 -5.11
CA ILE A 155 -13.25 23.34 -6.25
C ILE A 155 -14.65 23.88 -6.54
N ALA A 156 -15.47 24.14 -5.53
CA ALA A 156 -16.79 24.74 -5.69
C ALA A 156 -16.72 26.18 -6.18
N ALA A 157 -15.73 26.96 -5.75
CA ALA A 157 -15.46 28.30 -6.25
C ALA A 157 -14.97 28.29 -7.71
N ALA A 158 -14.14 27.31 -8.08
CA ALA A 158 -13.68 27.13 -9.45
C ALA A 158 -14.80 26.63 -10.40
N ALA A 159 -15.67 25.75 -9.91
CA ALA A 159 -16.81 25.23 -10.69
C ALA A 159 -17.90 26.29 -10.98
N ASN A 160 -17.96 27.37 -10.19
CA ASN A 160 -18.87 28.51 -10.44
C ASN A 160 -18.29 29.58 -11.37
N THR A 161 -17.09 29.38 -11.91
CA THR A 161 -16.55 30.23 -12.98
C THR A 161 -17.11 29.76 -14.34
N PRO A 162 -17.73 30.61 -15.15
CA PRO A 162 -18.45 30.21 -16.39
C PRO A 162 -17.59 29.59 -17.50
N ASP A 163 -16.30 29.43 -17.31
CA ASP A 163 -15.32 28.95 -18.30
C ASP A 163 -14.39 27.82 -17.80
N ALA A 164 -14.78 27.06 -16.76
CA ALA A 164 -13.96 25.91 -16.30
C ALA A 164 -14.20 24.67 -17.18
N PRO A 165 -13.14 24.01 -17.69
CA PRO A 165 -13.26 22.80 -18.51
C PRO A 165 -13.76 21.63 -17.67
N ALA A 166 -14.99 21.20 -17.90
CA ALA A 166 -15.66 20.06 -17.28
C ALA A 166 -15.08 18.63 -17.52
N PRO A 167 -14.05 18.40 -18.37
CA PRO A 167 -13.55 17.05 -18.64
C PRO A 167 -12.54 16.50 -17.64
N GLU A 168 -11.75 17.32 -16.95
CA GLU A 168 -10.64 16.83 -16.11
C GLU A 168 -11.13 16.26 -14.75
N THR A 169 -12.12 16.88 -14.13
CA THR A 169 -12.66 16.44 -12.84
C THR A 169 -13.34 15.07 -12.95
N LEU A 170 -14.08 14.82 -14.03
CA LEU A 170 -14.73 13.52 -14.29
C LEU A 170 -13.72 12.39 -14.55
N ALA A 171 -12.56 12.71 -15.12
CA ALA A 171 -11.50 11.72 -15.35
C ALA A 171 -10.79 11.33 -14.05
N VAL A 172 -10.54 12.27 -13.15
CA VAL A 172 -9.91 12.03 -11.83
C VAL A 172 -10.84 11.20 -10.95
N ASP A 173 -12.14 11.53 -10.89
CA ASP A 173 -13.14 10.75 -10.14
C ASP A 173 -13.27 9.33 -10.68
N ARG A 174 -13.22 9.15 -12.01
CA ARG A 174 -13.28 7.83 -12.64
C ARG A 174 -12.03 7.01 -12.35
N ALA A 175 -10.85 7.59 -12.37
CA ALA A 175 -9.60 6.92 -12.03
C ALA A 175 -9.60 6.43 -10.58
N ALA A 176 -9.99 7.29 -9.62
CA ALA A 176 -10.07 6.93 -8.21
C ALA A 176 -11.11 5.82 -7.95
N GLN A 177 -12.26 5.88 -8.61
CA GLN A 177 -13.28 4.83 -8.52
C GLN A 177 -12.74 3.50 -9.06
N LEU A 178 -12.09 3.52 -10.22
CA LEU A 178 -11.54 2.32 -10.85
C LEU A 178 -10.40 1.72 -10.01
N GLU A 179 -9.54 2.56 -9.42
CA GLU A 179 -8.51 2.09 -8.50
C GLU A 179 -9.13 1.36 -7.31
N GLN A 180 -10.21 1.88 -6.74
CA GLN A 180 -10.92 1.21 -5.65
C GLN A 180 -11.53 -0.12 -6.10
N GLU A 181 -12.14 -0.17 -7.28
CA GLU A 181 -12.68 -1.42 -7.86
C GLU A 181 -11.58 -2.48 -8.02
N VAL A 182 -10.39 -2.06 -8.49
CA VAL A 182 -9.21 -2.95 -8.59
C VAL A 182 -8.78 -3.48 -7.24
N LEU A 183 -8.71 -2.64 -6.22
CA LEU A 183 -8.35 -3.06 -4.86
C LEU A 183 -9.36 -4.05 -4.28
N ASP A 184 -10.65 -3.83 -4.53
CA ASP A 184 -11.72 -4.74 -4.10
C ASP A 184 -11.63 -6.10 -4.83
N HIS A 185 -11.28 -6.11 -6.12
CA HIS A 185 -11.01 -7.33 -6.88
C HIS A 185 -9.79 -8.08 -6.34
N LEU A 186 -8.70 -7.37 -6.03
CA LEU A 186 -7.50 -7.98 -5.42
C LEU A 186 -7.82 -8.61 -4.05
N ALA A 187 -8.53 -7.89 -3.19
CA ALA A 187 -8.95 -8.40 -1.88
C ALA A 187 -9.83 -9.66 -2.00
N ALA A 188 -10.68 -9.70 -3.02
CA ALA A 188 -11.53 -10.85 -3.34
C ALA A 188 -10.82 -11.95 -4.16
N LYS A 189 -9.52 -11.79 -4.47
CA LYS A 189 -8.71 -12.67 -5.34
C LYS A 189 -9.32 -12.86 -6.75
N ARG A 190 -10.05 -11.88 -7.22
CA ARG A 190 -10.61 -11.83 -8.58
C ARG A 190 -9.57 -11.19 -9.51
N TYR A 191 -8.51 -11.96 -9.79
CA TYR A 191 -7.34 -11.46 -10.49
C TYR A 191 -7.61 -11.07 -11.95
N ALA A 192 -8.56 -11.72 -12.63
CA ALA A 192 -8.90 -11.38 -14.01
C ALA A 192 -9.52 -9.99 -14.08
N GLU A 193 -10.50 -9.71 -13.22
CA GLU A 193 -11.16 -8.41 -13.12
C GLU A 193 -10.19 -7.32 -12.65
N ALA A 194 -9.29 -7.65 -11.72
CA ALA A 194 -8.24 -6.73 -11.31
C ALA A 194 -7.32 -6.37 -12.49
N ALA A 195 -6.96 -7.35 -13.34
CA ALA A 195 -6.14 -7.09 -14.53
C ALA A 195 -6.82 -6.18 -15.54
N GLU A 196 -8.14 -6.33 -15.75
CA GLU A 196 -8.92 -5.44 -16.61
C GLU A 196 -8.93 -4.01 -16.06
N GLY A 197 -9.13 -3.86 -14.76
CA GLY A 197 -9.08 -2.55 -14.09
C GLY A 197 -7.70 -1.89 -14.18
N PHE A 198 -6.63 -2.64 -13.96
CA PHE A 198 -5.26 -2.11 -14.15
C PHE A 198 -4.97 -1.70 -15.59
N ALA A 199 -5.43 -2.49 -16.58
CA ALA A 199 -5.27 -2.14 -17.99
C ALA A 199 -5.97 -0.79 -18.30
N ALA A 200 -7.18 -0.60 -17.79
CA ALA A 200 -7.90 0.66 -17.96
C ALA A 200 -7.19 1.85 -17.26
N LEU A 201 -6.64 1.66 -16.05
CA LEU A 201 -5.83 2.67 -15.37
C LEU A 201 -4.54 2.99 -16.15
N GLN A 202 -3.93 1.99 -16.78
CA GLN A 202 -2.77 2.16 -17.65
C GLN A 202 -3.12 3.00 -18.90
N GLU A 203 -4.24 2.71 -19.55
CA GLU A 203 -4.73 3.49 -20.69
C GLU A 203 -5.02 4.96 -20.33
N MET A 204 -5.45 5.20 -19.10
CA MET A 204 -5.64 6.54 -18.55
C MET A 204 -4.32 7.24 -18.20
N GLY A 205 -3.19 6.52 -18.15
CA GLY A 205 -1.88 7.05 -17.78
C GLY A 205 -1.75 7.43 -16.31
N VAL A 206 -2.53 6.81 -15.43
CA VAL A 206 -2.59 7.15 -13.99
C VAL A 206 -1.97 6.08 -13.08
N LEU A 207 -1.37 5.04 -13.65
CA LEU A 207 -0.66 4.05 -12.83
C LEU A 207 0.54 4.69 -12.12
N THR A 208 0.67 4.38 -10.85
CA THR A 208 1.87 4.68 -10.05
C THR A 208 2.86 3.53 -10.14
N MET A 209 4.12 3.75 -9.78
CA MET A 209 5.12 2.68 -9.68
C MET A 209 4.62 1.46 -8.90
N TYR A 210 3.82 1.71 -7.86
CA TYR A 210 3.27 0.65 -7.04
C TYR A 210 2.12 -0.10 -7.73
N SER A 211 1.20 0.61 -8.36
CA SER A 211 0.10 -0.04 -9.10
C SER A 211 0.60 -0.80 -10.34
N GLU A 212 1.67 -0.33 -10.99
CA GLU A 212 2.36 -1.09 -12.04
C GLU A 212 2.95 -2.40 -11.52
N TYR A 213 3.59 -2.35 -10.35
CA TYR A 213 4.04 -3.56 -9.66
C TYR A 213 2.88 -4.53 -9.36
N GLN A 214 1.77 -4.03 -8.79
CA GLN A 214 0.60 -4.87 -8.51
C GLN A 214 0.04 -5.48 -9.80
N TYR A 215 0.01 -4.71 -10.87
CA TYR A 215 -0.44 -5.20 -12.18
C TYR A 215 0.47 -6.32 -12.69
N ALA A 216 1.79 -6.15 -12.63
CA ALA A 216 2.76 -7.19 -13.00
C ALA A 216 2.54 -8.48 -12.18
N MET A 217 2.31 -8.37 -10.86
CA MET A 217 2.02 -9.52 -10.01
C MET A 217 0.72 -10.22 -10.41
N VAL A 218 -0.32 -9.47 -10.72
CA VAL A 218 -1.59 -10.03 -11.21
C VAL A 218 -1.41 -10.76 -12.54
N LEU A 219 -0.69 -10.16 -13.49
CA LEU A 219 -0.38 -10.79 -14.78
C LEU A 219 0.44 -12.08 -14.59
N ASN A 220 1.40 -12.06 -13.66
CA ASN A 220 2.19 -13.24 -13.30
C ASN A 220 1.31 -14.37 -12.72
N ILE A 221 0.40 -14.06 -11.79
CA ILE A 221 -0.57 -15.02 -11.22
C ILE A 221 -1.47 -15.61 -12.31
N LEU A 222 -1.95 -14.78 -13.23
CA LEU A 222 -2.80 -15.18 -14.36
C LEU A 222 -2.02 -15.92 -15.47
N ARG A 223 -0.70 -16.05 -15.34
CA ARG A 223 0.20 -16.63 -16.35
C ARG A 223 0.14 -15.91 -17.71
N ARG A 224 -0.20 -14.63 -17.70
CA ARG A 224 -0.15 -13.75 -18.88
C ARG A 224 1.28 -13.30 -19.09
N ASN A 225 2.15 -14.27 -19.44
CA ASN A 225 3.60 -14.09 -19.42
C ASN A 225 4.08 -12.97 -20.36
N ASP A 226 3.52 -12.91 -21.58
CA ASP A 226 3.93 -11.90 -22.56
C ASP A 226 3.54 -10.49 -22.11
N ASP A 227 2.35 -10.33 -21.54
CA ASP A 227 1.87 -9.05 -21.01
C ASP A 227 2.69 -8.61 -19.80
N CYS A 228 3.00 -9.56 -18.91
CA CYS A 228 3.86 -9.30 -17.75
C CYS A 228 5.26 -8.83 -18.17
N ILE A 229 5.89 -9.51 -19.12
CA ILE A 229 7.19 -9.11 -19.64
C ILE A 229 7.13 -7.74 -20.30
N ALA A 230 6.12 -7.49 -21.14
CA ALA A 230 5.93 -6.21 -21.83
C ALA A 230 5.72 -5.02 -20.88
N LEU A 231 5.12 -5.27 -19.71
CA LEU A 231 4.97 -4.26 -18.65
C LEU A 231 6.27 -4.09 -17.86
N THR A 232 6.92 -5.18 -17.48
CA THR A 232 7.95 -5.19 -16.44
C THR A 232 9.34 -4.81 -16.95
N GLU A 233 9.72 -5.22 -18.17
CA GLU A 233 11.04 -4.86 -18.71
C GLU A 233 11.22 -3.36 -18.93
N PRO A 234 10.28 -2.62 -19.56
CA PRO A 234 10.38 -1.15 -19.65
C PRO A 234 10.39 -0.50 -18.27
N TRP A 235 9.56 -1.02 -17.34
CA TRP A 235 9.51 -0.51 -15.99
C TRP A 235 10.87 -0.58 -15.29
N LEU A 236 11.55 -1.73 -15.35
CA LEU A 236 12.88 -1.88 -14.78
C LEU A 236 13.90 -0.94 -15.45
N ALA A 237 13.85 -0.81 -16.78
CA ALA A 237 14.77 0.08 -17.49
C ALA A 237 14.65 1.55 -17.04
N GLU A 238 13.45 1.98 -16.64
CA GLU A 238 13.18 3.35 -16.20
C GLU A 238 13.37 3.55 -14.69
N ASN A 239 13.12 2.52 -13.88
CA ASN A 239 12.95 2.63 -12.44
C ASN A 239 13.97 1.84 -11.61
N GLU A 240 14.86 1.03 -12.23
CA GLU A 240 15.85 0.23 -11.51
C GLU A 240 16.67 1.09 -10.53
N GLY A 241 16.77 0.61 -9.29
CA GLY A 241 17.47 1.30 -8.21
C GLY A 241 16.68 2.39 -7.50
N LYS A 242 15.50 2.79 -8.00
CA LYS A 242 14.63 3.74 -7.29
C LYS A 242 13.95 3.09 -6.08
N SER A 243 13.65 1.79 -6.16
CA SER A 243 13.09 1.00 -5.08
C SER A 243 13.56 -0.45 -5.18
N LEU A 244 14.61 -0.79 -4.44
CA LEU A 244 15.17 -2.16 -4.44
C LEU A 244 14.12 -3.24 -4.14
N THR A 245 13.09 -2.90 -3.37
CA THR A 245 12.02 -3.85 -3.03
C THR A 245 11.11 -4.10 -4.22
N LEU A 246 10.72 -3.07 -4.96
CA LEU A 246 9.94 -3.24 -6.20
C LEU A 246 10.80 -3.96 -7.24
N ASP A 247 12.08 -3.59 -7.35
CA ASP A 247 13.02 -4.26 -8.26
C ASP A 247 13.07 -5.77 -8.00
N TYR A 248 13.19 -6.17 -6.72
CA TYR A 248 13.18 -7.59 -6.36
C TYR A 248 11.94 -8.32 -6.91
N TRP A 249 10.75 -7.77 -6.66
CA TRP A 249 9.50 -8.41 -7.08
C TRP A 249 9.31 -8.41 -8.60
N MET A 250 9.71 -7.33 -9.28
CA MET A 250 9.63 -7.23 -10.73
C MET A 250 10.61 -8.21 -11.41
N LEU A 251 11.83 -8.34 -10.87
CA LEU A 251 12.83 -9.30 -11.34
C LEU A 251 12.38 -10.75 -11.11
N ASP A 252 11.79 -11.05 -9.96
CA ASP A 252 11.24 -12.38 -9.66
C ASP A 252 10.09 -12.74 -10.60
N ALA A 253 9.17 -11.81 -10.85
CA ALA A 253 8.07 -12.01 -11.81
C ALA A 253 8.56 -12.25 -13.23
N LEU A 254 9.61 -11.55 -13.68
CA LEU A 254 10.23 -11.81 -14.99
C LEU A 254 10.88 -13.20 -15.03
N GLY A 255 11.60 -13.58 -13.97
CA GLY A 255 12.16 -14.91 -13.83
C GLY A 255 11.11 -15.99 -14.03
N ASP A 256 9.96 -15.82 -13.35
CA ASP A 256 8.81 -16.71 -13.48
C ASP A 256 8.24 -16.77 -14.90
N CYS A 257 8.06 -15.61 -15.53
CA CYS A 257 7.51 -15.52 -16.88
C CYS A 257 8.42 -16.20 -17.90
N TYR A 258 9.71 -15.93 -17.85
CA TYR A 258 10.69 -16.58 -18.75
C TYR A 258 10.86 -18.07 -18.48
N ALA A 259 10.82 -18.49 -17.21
CA ALA A 259 10.84 -19.91 -16.85
C ALA A 259 9.64 -20.66 -17.47
N ARG A 260 8.43 -20.08 -17.38
CA ARG A 260 7.22 -20.67 -17.98
C ARG A 260 7.25 -20.67 -19.53
N LYS A 261 7.93 -19.70 -20.15
CA LYS A 261 8.17 -19.66 -21.61
C LYS A 261 9.27 -20.63 -22.04
N GLY A 262 10.01 -21.22 -21.10
CA GLY A 262 11.12 -22.15 -21.39
C GLY A 262 12.44 -21.46 -21.72
N ASP A 263 12.51 -20.13 -21.62
CA ASP A 263 13.76 -19.37 -21.77
C ASP A 263 14.55 -19.41 -20.46
N LYS A 264 15.30 -20.49 -20.29
CA LYS A 264 16.10 -20.73 -19.08
C LYS A 264 17.18 -19.67 -18.87
N ALA A 265 17.74 -19.12 -19.94
CA ALA A 265 18.83 -18.15 -19.82
C ALA A 265 18.32 -16.86 -19.22
N GLN A 266 17.20 -16.34 -19.71
CA GLN A 266 16.57 -15.15 -19.17
C GLN A 266 16.01 -15.42 -17.77
N ALA A 267 15.36 -16.55 -17.52
CA ALA A 267 14.88 -16.91 -16.19
C ALA A 267 16.01 -16.89 -15.14
N ILE A 268 17.15 -17.51 -15.43
CA ILE A 268 18.32 -17.49 -14.56
C ILE A 268 18.81 -16.06 -14.33
N HIS A 269 18.94 -15.26 -15.40
CA HIS A 269 19.38 -13.88 -15.32
C HIS A 269 18.53 -13.07 -14.35
N TYR A 270 17.21 -13.11 -14.50
CA TYR A 270 16.29 -12.33 -13.66
C TYR A 270 16.20 -12.86 -12.21
N TYR A 271 16.21 -14.17 -12.00
CA TYR A 271 16.24 -14.70 -10.64
C TYR A 271 17.57 -14.40 -9.91
N GLU A 272 18.72 -14.47 -10.59
CA GLU A 272 19.99 -14.06 -9.96
C GLU A 272 19.98 -12.58 -9.61
N ALA A 273 19.42 -11.72 -10.46
CA ALA A 273 19.25 -10.31 -10.20
C ALA A 273 18.29 -10.07 -9.02
N ALA A 274 17.18 -10.81 -8.93
CA ALA A 274 16.25 -10.74 -7.79
C ALA A 274 16.94 -11.12 -6.48
N VAL A 275 17.72 -12.21 -6.45
CA VAL A 275 18.50 -12.60 -5.27
C VAL A 275 19.51 -11.52 -4.88
N ALA A 276 20.15 -10.87 -5.85
CA ALA A 276 21.08 -9.77 -5.60
C ALA A 276 20.36 -8.55 -5.00
N ALA A 277 19.21 -8.16 -5.56
CA ALA A 277 18.38 -7.08 -5.02
C ALA A 277 17.93 -7.39 -3.58
N TYR A 278 17.48 -8.61 -3.32
CA TYR A 278 17.14 -9.05 -1.97
C TYR A 278 18.33 -8.90 -0.99
N CYS A 279 19.51 -9.32 -1.41
CA CYS A 279 20.71 -9.17 -0.58
C CYS A 279 21.04 -7.70 -0.26
N GLN A 280 20.79 -6.79 -1.19
CA GLN A 280 20.96 -5.35 -0.95
C GLN A 280 19.91 -4.79 0.01
N ILE A 281 18.63 -5.14 -0.15
CA ILE A 281 17.53 -4.72 0.74
C ILE A 281 17.86 -5.03 2.20
N PHE A 282 18.32 -6.24 2.47
CA PHE A 282 18.57 -6.74 3.83
C PHE A 282 20.02 -6.58 4.29
N ASN A 283 20.85 -5.89 3.52
CA ASN A 283 22.28 -5.72 3.77
C ASN A 283 22.95 -7.06 4.15
N THR A 284 22.68 -8.08 3.35
CA THR A 284 23.17 -9.46 3.56
C THR A 284 23.90 -9.99 2.33
N THR A 285 24.30 -11.23 2.37
CA THR A 285 24.92 -11.94 1.23
C THR A 285 24.42 -13.38 1.21
N GLU A 286 24.42 -14.01 0.05
CA GLU A 286 24.11 -15.44 -0.07
C GLU A 286 24.96 -16.29 0.90
N LYS A 287 26.22 -15.92 1.11
CA LYS A 287 27.11 -16.60 2.05
C LYS A 287 26.64 -16.45 3.51
N ALA A 288 26.09 -15.30 3.88
CA ALA A 288 25.52 -15.08 5.20
C ALA A 288 24.22 -15.87 5.37
N ILE A 289 23.32 -15.84 4.37
CA ILE A 289 22.09 -16.66 4.33
C ILE A 289 22.44 -18.15 4.51
N ARG A 290 23.47 -18.63 3.84
CA ARG A 290 23.94 -20.02 3.96
C ARG A 290 24.39 -20.40 5.36
N LYS A 291 24.94 -19.46 6.13
CA LYS A 291 25.49 -19.72 7.47
C LYS A 291 24.45 -19.62 8.59
N THR A 292 23.37 -18.90 8.37
CA THR A 292 22.32 -18.65 9.35
C THR A 292 21.06 -19.45 8.97
N GLN A 293 20.22 -19.77 9.97
CA GLN A 293 18.84 -20.20 9.69
C GLN A 293 17.99 -18.95 9.40
N PHE A 294 18.08 -18.47 8.20
CA PHE A 294 17.30 -17.33 7.74
C PHE A 294 15.96 -17.85 7.20
N LYS A 295 14.88 -17.64 7.94
CA LYS A 295 13.55 -18.03 7.50
C LYS A 295 12.88 -16.87 6.78
N ASP A 296 12.95 -16.89 5.48
CA ASP A 296 12.17 -16.04 4.60
C ASP A 296 11.64 -16.89 3.45
N GLU A 297 10.36 -17.24 3.53
CA GLU A 297 9.72 -18.13 2.55
C GLU A 297 9.73 -17.49 1.15
N THR A 298 9.62 -16.16 1.05
CA THR A 298 9.60 -15.45 -0.23
C THR A 298 10.91 -15.63 -0.97
N LEU A 299 12.03 -15.33 -0.33
CA LEU A 299 13.35 -15.62 -0.89
C LEU A 299 13.51 -17.11 -1.17
N GLY A 300 12.95 -17.95 -0.31
CA GLY A 300 12.98 -19.41 -0.47
C GLY A 300 12.33 -19.89 -1.77
N TYR A 301 11.26 -19.24 -2.25
CA TYR A 301 10.65 -19.55 -3.56
C TYR A 301 11.57 -19.14 -4.71
N THR A 302 12.03 -17.89 -4.75
CA THR A 302 12.96 -17.40 -5.78
C THR A 302 14.20 -18.28 -5.89
N LEU A 303 14.81 -18.64 -4.76
CA LEU A 303 16.00 -19.50 -4.72
C LEU A 303 15.72 -20.94 -5.22
N TYR A 304 14.53 -21.48 -4.91
CA TYR A 304 14.15 -22.80 -5.38
C TYR A 304 13.91 -22.81 -6.89
N ASP A 305 13.20 -21.80 -7.39
CA ASP A 305 12.90 -21.68 -8.81
C ASP A 305 14.20 -21.48 -9.62
N LEU A 306 15.12 -20.65 -9.13
CA LEU A 306 16.46 -20.51 -9.69
C LEU A 306 17.22 -21.85 -9.69
N ALA A 307 17.17 -22.61 -8.61
CA ALA A 307 17.79 -23.94 -8.55
C ALA A 307 17.22 -24.88 -9.61
N MET A 308 15.91 -24.83 -9.84
CA MET A 308 15.26 -25.67 -10.86
C MET A 308 15.66 -25.29 -12.29
N GLN A 309 15.96 -24.01 -12.55
CA GLN A 309 16.52 -23.62 -13.87
C GLN A 309 17.90 -24.23 -14.11
N TYR A 310 18.72 -24.37 -13.06
CA TYR A 310 20.05 -25.01 -13.16
C TYR A 310 20.02 -26.54 -13.18
N ALA A 311 18.90 -27.19 -12.82
CA ALA A 311 18.84 -28.64 -12.55
C ALA A 311 19.33 -29.52 -13.68
N ALA A 312 19.24 -29.07 -14.96
CA ALA A 312 19.70 -29.82 -16.14
C ALA A 312 21.11 -29.43 -16.63
N THR A 313 21.66 -28.32 -16.14
CA THR A 313 22.87 -27.72 -16.71
C THR A 313 24.01 -27.60 -15.70
N ASP A 314 23.71 -27.34 -14.44
CA ASP A 314 24.71 -27.17 -13.39
C ASP A 314 24.21 -27.74 -12.03
N MET A 315 24.58 -28.97 -11.77
CA MET A 315 24.23 -29.66 -10.51
C MET A 315 24.87 -29.01 -9.27
N GLY A 316 25.99 -28.31 -9.44
CA GLY A 316 26.64 -27.58 -8.33
C GLY A 316 25.79 -26.39 -7.90
N LYS A 317 25.37 -25.57 -8.85
CA LYS A 317 24.46 -24.45 -8.61
C LYS A 317 23.08 -24.93 -8.15
N THR A 318 22.55 -25.99 -8.73
CA THR A 318 21.30 -26.62 -8.27
C THR A 318 21.36 -26.95 -6.78
N ARG A 319 22.39 -27.68 -6.37
CA ARG A 319 22.60 -28.04 -4.96
C ARG A 319 22.75 -26.78 -4.09
N TYR A 320 23.52 -25.81 -4.56
CA TYR A 320 23.78 -24.56 -3.83
C TYR A 320 22.49 -23.81 -3.54
N TYR A 321 21.71 -23.48 -4.56
CA TYR A 321 20.48 -22.71 -4.41
C TYR A 321 19.35 -23.52 -3.74
N CYS A 322 19.22 -24.82 -3.98
CA CYS A 322 18.29 -25.66 -3.22
C CYS A 322 18.60 -25.67 -1.72
N THR A 323 19.89 -25.71 -1.37
CA THR A 323 20.31 -25.67 0.05
C THR A 323 19.96 -24.32 0.69
N LEU A 324 20.18 -23.21 -0.03
CA LEU A 324 19.76 -21.89 0.44
C LEU A 324 18.24 -21.76 0.60
N ALA A 325 17.48 -22.24 -0.38
CA ALA A 325 16.02 -22.25 -0.33
C ALA A 325 15.48 -23.08 0.83
N ALA A 326 16.08 -24.25 1.07
CA ALA A 326 15.71 -25.09 2.21
C ALA A 326 15.98 -24.41 3.57
N LYS A 327 17.10 -23.69 3.68
CA LYS A 327 17.43 -22.90 4.88
C LYS A 327 16.47 -21.73 5.08
N SER A 328 15.99 -21.12 3.99
CA SER A 328 14.98 -20.05 4.01
C SER A 328 13.57 -20.58 4.37
N GLY A 329 13.37 -21.88 4.48
CA GLY A 329 12.12 -22.49 4.89
C GLY A 329 11.25 -23.02 3.76
N ASN A 330 11.70 -22.96 2.49
CA ASN A 330 10.93 -23.45 1.35
C ASN A 330 10.71 -24.97 1.44
N ALA A 331 9.44 -25.41 1.56
CA ALA A 331 9.07 -26.80 1.78
C ALA A 331 9.47 -27.72 0.60
N ALA A 332 9.35 -27.23 -0.64
CA ALA A 332 9.72 -28.00 -1.82
C ALA A 332 11.24 -28.21 -1.90
N ALA A 333 12.03 -27.19 -1.57
CA ALA A 333 13.48 -27.29 -1.49
C ALA A 333 13.92 -28.24 -0.39
N ILE A 334 13.27 -28.20 0.78
CA ILE A 334 13.52 -29.14 1.88
C ILE A 334 13.29 -30.58 1.41
N ALA A 335 12.16 -30.85 0.76
CA ALA A 335 11.82 -32.17 0.25
C ALA A 335 12.82 -32.63 -0.83
N PHE A 336 13.19 -31.73 -1.76
CA PHE A 336 14.16 -32.00 -2.79
C PHE A 336 15.55 -32.32 -2.22
N CYS A 337 16.05 -31.53 -1.27
CA CYS A 337 17.33 -31.74 -0.61
C CYS A 337 17.36 -33.11 0.10
N LYS A 338 16.29 -33.46 0.82
CA LYS A 338 16.17 -34.77 1.49
C LYS A 338 16.24 -35.93 0.48
N LYS A 339 15.48 -35.84 -0.61
CA LYS A 339 15.45 -36.86 -1.66
C LYS A 339 16.80 -37.00 -2.39
N SER A 340 17.49 -35.91 -2.58
CA SER A 340 18.78 -35.86 -3.31
C SER A 340 20.00 -36.08 -2.40
N GLY A 341 19.81 -36.26 -1.11
CA GLY A 341 20.91 -36.43 -0.15
C GLY A 341 21.73 -35.16 0.08
N TYR A 342 21.14 -33.99 -0.15
CA TYR A 342 21.81 -32.70 0.09
C TYR A 342 21.63 -32.31 1.57
N GLY A 343 22.74 -32.11 2.26
CA GLY A 343 22.72 -31.54 3.62
C GLY A 343 22.43 -30.02 3.54
N TYR A 344 21.58 -29.50 4.42
CA TYR A 344 21.28 -28.07 4.53
C TYR A 344 21.18 -27.62 6.00
#